data_213426757316dcc0b7b47ffc2f9f4259
#
_entry.id   213426757316dcc0b7b47ffc2f9f4259
#
_cell.length_a   1.000
_cell.length_b   1.000
_cell.length_c   1.000
_cell.angle_alpha   90.00
_cell.angle_beta   90.00
_cell.angle_gamma   90.00
#
_symmetry.space_group_name_H-M   'P 1'
#
loop_
_entity.id
_entity.type
_entity.pdbx_description
1 polymer ?
#
loop_
_entity_poly.entity_id
_entity_poly.type
_entity_poly.pdbx_seq_one_letter_code
_entity_poly.pdbx_strand_id
1 'polypeptide(L)'
;GEDKSIDFVVIPDSKPPTNIHTIIGKNGVGKTTLLKKMLYAVYAKEYSEEFGGFDRMRFSNMVFVSYSAFDIPVFDTNLPSDGRKIPYAFVGLIGQKENGEKYVKDQEHLASEFVDSLYKVSNSYRKKIWNEIIDILSSDMTFAELNIKAWIEADSKISGANNEERKKDFSIRIKEQYKRLSSGHKVILLTLTKLVELVEEKTLVILDEPEEHLHPPL
;
A
#
# COMPACT_ATOMS: atom_id res chain seq x y z
N GLY A 1 -33.96 14.68 -3.86
CA GLY A 1 -32.71 15.19 -3.32
C GLY A 1 -31.84 15.64 -4.45
N GLU A 2 -31.09 16.74 -4.30
CA GLU A 2 -30.13 17.17 -5.30
C GLU A 2 -29.08 16.08 -5.47
N ASP A 3 -28.86 15.63 -6.71
CA ASP A 3 -27.77 14.73 -7.05
C ASP A 3 -26.45 15.46 -6.81
N LYS A 4 -25.74 15.08 -5.76
CA LYS A 4 -24.42 15.64 -5.45
C LYS A 4 -23.38 14.87 -6.26
N SER A 5 -22.71 15.53 -7.19
CA SER A 5 -21.59 14.98 -7.90
C SER A 5 -20.25 15.38 -7.23
N ILE A 6 -19.26 14.51 -7.32
CA ILE A 6 -17.88 14.78 -6.92
C ILE A 6 -17.01 14.57 -8.15
N ASP A 7 -16.32 15.62 -8.56
CA ASP A 7 -15.44 15.58 -9.73
C ASP A 7 -13.98 15.53 -9.30
N PHE A 8 -13.23 14.59 -9.86
CA PHE A 8 -11.78 14.49 -9.69
C PHE A 8 -11.08 14.98 -10.93
N VAL A 9 -10.47 16.16 -10.86
CA VAL A 9 -9.80 16.79 -12.00
C VAL A 9 -8.29 16.64 -11.84
N VAL A 10 -7.65 15.95 -12.80
CA VAL A 10 -6.20 15.78 -12.86
C VAL A 10 -5.67 16.56 -14.05
N ILE A 11 -4.79 17.52 -13.79
CA ILE A 11 -4.10 18.31 -14.81
C ILE A 11 -2.65 17.82 -14.87
N PRO A 12 -2.23 17.16 -15.97
CA PRO A 12 -0.84 16.72 -16.13
C PRO A 12 0.15 17.86 -15.95
N ASP A 13 1.30 17.56 -15.36
CA ASP A 13 2.43 18.49 -15.15
C ASP A 13 2.13 19.75 -14.35
N SER A 14 0.98 19.80 -13.66
CA SER A 14 0.63 20.94 -12.80
C SER A 14 1.55 21.01 -11.55
N LYS A 15 1.77 22.25 -11.07
CA LYS A 15 2.49 22.52 -9.83
C LYS A 15 1.63 23.43 -8.95
N PRO A 16 1.13 22.95 -7.79
CA PRO A 16 1.33 21.59 -7.22
C PRO A 16 0.65 20.48 -8.04
N PRO A 17 1.03 19.22 -7.84
CA PRO A 17 0.38 18.08 -8.48
C PRO A 17 -1.12 18.03 -8.16
N THR A 18 -1.95 17.73 -9.17
CA THR A 18 -3.42 17.64 -9.00
C THR A 18 -3.94 16.21 -9.00
N ASN A 19 -3.05 15.23 -8.92
CA ASN A 19 -3.38 13.80 -8.89
C ASN A 19 -3.56 13.24 -7.46
N ILE A 20 -3.55 14.12 -6.44
CA ILE A 20 -3.79 13.76 -5.04
C ILE A 20 -5.06 14.48 -4.60
N HIS A 21 -6.07 13.70 -4.19
CA HIS A 21 -7.36 14.21 -3.73
C HIS A 21 -7.63 13.73 -2.31
N THR A 22 -8.09 14.62 -1.45
CA THR A 22 -8.44 14.30 -0.05
C THR A 22 -9.93 14.46 0.16
N ILE A 23 -10.58 13.43 0.69
CA ILE A 23 -12.00 13.44 1.05
C ILE A 23 -12.10 13.60 2.57
N ILE A 24 -12.67 14.74 2.99
CA ILE A 24 -12.85 15.07 4.41
C ILE A 24 -14.34 15.03 4.74
N GLY A 25 -14.68 14.47 5.90
CA GLY A 25 -16.05 14.42 6.40
C GLY A 25 -16.16 13.76 7.77
N LYS A 26 -17.28 13.99 8.46
CA LYS A 26 -17.55 13.39 9.78
C LYS A 26 -17.57 11.84 9.67
N ASN A 27 -17.32 11.18 10.80
CA ASN A 27 -17.46 9.72 10.87
C ASN A 27 -18.92 9.32 10.57
N GLY A 28 -19.09 8.21 9.85
CA GLY A 28 -20.41 7.71 9.44
C GLY A 28 -21.05 8.42 8.23
N VAL A 29 -20.41 9.43 7.62
CA VAL A 29 -20.97 10.14 6.45
C VAL A 29 -20.86 9.33 5.14
N GLY A 30 -20.16 8.18 5.18
CA GLY A 30 -20.05 7.27 4.03
C GLY A 30 -18.76 7.41 3.21
N LYS A 31 -17.67 7.99 3.77
CA LYS A 31 -16.36 8.10 3.08
C LYS A 31 -15.86 6.74 2.57
N THR A 32 -15.73 5.76 3.46
CA THR A 32 -15.31 4.40 3.12
C THR A 32 -16.24 3.75 2.09
N THR A 33 -17.57 3.96 2.21
CA THR A 33 -18.55 3.46 1.23
C THR A 33 -18.30 4.06 -0.15
N LEU A 34 -18.06 5.36 -0.23
CA LEU A 34 -17.72 6.04 -1.49
C LEU A 34 -16.44 5.48 -2.09
N LEU A 35 -15.35 5.34 -1.29
CA LEU A 35 -14.08 4.78 -1.74
C LEU A 35 -14.24 3.35 -2.27
N LYS A 36 -15.00 2.50 -1.58
CA LYS A 36 -15.29 1.14 -2.03
C LYS A 36 -16.10 1.13 -3.33
N LYS A 37 -17.09 2.00 -3.48
CA LYS A 37 -17.84 2.14 -4.73
C LYS A 37 -16.94 2.62 -5.89
N MET A 38 -16.01 3.54 -5.64
CA MET A 38 -15.02 3.95 -6.65
C MET A 38 -14.15 2.77 -7.11
N LEU A 39 -13.69 1.93 -6.17
CA LEU A 39 -12.95 0.71 -6.49
C LEU A 39 -13.78 -0.22 -7.38
N TYR A 40 -15.07 -0.42 -7.05
CA TYR A 40 -15.98 -1.24 -7.87
C TYR A 40 -16.15 -0.67 -9.27
N ALA A 41 -16.31 0.64 -9.41
CA ALA A 41 -16.48 1.30 -10.71
C ALA A 41 -15.25 1.11 -11.63
N VAL A 42 -14.05 1.12 -11.06
CA VAL A 42 -12.81 0.87 -11.81
C VAL A 42 -12.63 -0.61 -12.13
N TYR A 43 -12.99 -1.50 -11.20
CA TYR A 43 -12.79 -2.94 -11.33
C TYR A 43 -13.81 -3.61 -12.25
N ALA A 44 -15.11 -3.30 -12.10
CA ALA A 44 -16.20 -3.94 -12.79
C ALA A 44 -16.91 -2.98 -13.76
N LYS A 45 -17.02 -3.37 -15.01
CA LYS A 45 -17.68 -2.57 -16.07
C LYS A 45 -19.13 -2.19 -15.73
N GLU A 46 -19.79 -3.00 -14.92
CA GLU A 46 -21.21 -2.86 -14.57
C GLU A 46 -21.53 -1.65 -13.67
N TYR A 47 -20.53 -1.16 -12.93
CA TYR A 47 -20.69 0.01 -12.03
C TYR A 47 -20.28 1.33 -12.65
N SER A 48 -19.76 1.32 -13.89
CA SER A 48 -19.27 2.54 -14.54
C SER A 48 -20.39 3.52 -14.92
N GLU A 49 -21.63 3.06 -15.05
CA GLU A 49 -22.79 3.90 -15.38
C GLU A 49 -23.24 4.77 -14.18
N GLU A 50 -23.17 4.22 -12.95
CA GLU A 50 -23.47 4.96 -11.72
C GLU A 50 -22.41 6.04 -11.40
N PHE A 51 -21.19 5.84 -11.86
CA PHE A 51 -20.06 6.79 -11.76
C PHE A 51 -19.77 7.46 -13.11
N GLY A 52 -20.77 8.07 -13.70
CA GLY A 52 -20.75 8.67 -15.02
C GLY A 52 -19.45 9.41 -15.33
N GLY A 53 -18.63 8.84 -16.21
CA GLY A 53 -17.37 9.44 -16.67
C GLY A 53 -16.10 8.87 -16.03
N PHE A 54 -16.18 7.84 -15.18
CA PHE A 54 -14.98 7.18 -14.68
C PHE A 54 -14.39 6.30 -15.80
N ASP A 55 -13.38 6.85 -16.51
CA ASP A 55 -12.72 6.14 -17.60
C ASP A 55 -11.74 5.10 -17.03
N ARG A 56 -12.25 3.85 -16.88
CA ARG A 56 -11.49 2.68 -16.44
C ARG A 56 -10.19 2.48 -17.23
N MET A 57 -10.17 2.87 -18.50
CA MET A 57 -9.00 2.69 -19.37
C MET A 57 -7.80 3.55 -18.95
N ARG A 58 -8.01 4.50 -18.04
CA ARG A 58 -6.94 5.36 -17.51
C ARG A 58 -6.07 4.67 -16.45
N PHE A 59 -6.55 3.55 -15.87
CA PHE A 59 -5.82 2.87 -14.80
C PHE A 59 -5.29 1.51 -15.25
N SER A 60 -4.03 1.23 -14.90
CA SER A 60 -3.35 -0.04 -15.17
C SER A 60 -3.54 -1.04 -14.02
N ASN A 61 -3.60 -0.56 -12.80
CA ASN A 61 -3.82 -1.34 -11.59
C ASN A 61 -4.41 -0.49 -10.46
N MET A 62 -4.79 -1.13 -9.36
CA MET A 62 -5.35 -0.48 -8.17
C MET A 62 -4.69 -1.00 -6.90
N VAL A 63 -4.44 -0.08 -5.96
CA VAL A 63 -3.99 -0.39 -4.60
C VAL A 63 -4.95 0.24 -3.61
N PHE A 64 -5.54 -0.58 -2.75
CA PHE A 64 -6.38 -0.11 -1.64
C PHE A 64 -5.66 -0.36 -0.31
N VAL A 65 -5.47 0.69 0.45
CA VAL A 65 -4.82 0.64 1.77
C VAL A 65 -5.87 0.95 2.83
N SER A 66 -6.07 0.02 3.77
CA SER A 66 -6.88 0.22 4.96
C SER A 66 -6.40 -0.68 6.09
N TYR A 67 -6.22 -0.10 7.27
CA TYR A 67 -5.81 -0.82 8.47
C TYR A 67 -6.95 -1.01 9.47
N SER A 68 -8.17 -0.64 9.12
CA SER A 68 -9.35 -0.97 9.91
C SER A 68 -9.54 -2.49 9.98
N ALA A 69 -9.76 -3.03 11.18
CA ALA A 69 -10.05 -4.45 11.37
C ALA A 69 -11.40 -4.88 10.73
N PHE A 70 -12.24 -3.91 10.38
CA PHE A 70 -13.54 -4.13 9.76
C PHE A 70 -13.49 -4.01 8.23
N ASP A 71 -12.38 -3.51 7.67
CA ASP A 71 -12.23 -3.36 6.23
C ASP A 71 -11.72 -4.65 5.59
N ILE A 72 -12.64 -5.31 4.94
CA ILE A 72 -12.38 -6.53 4.19
C ILE A 72 -11.92 -6.14 2.77
N PRO A 73 -10.92 -6.83 2.20
CA PRO A 73 -10.57 -6.69 0.78
C PRO A 73 -11.83 -6.72 -0.07
N VAL A 74 -12.00 -5.71 -0.92
CA VAL A 74 -13.22 -5.53 -1.71
C VAL A 74 -13.36 -6.65 -2.75
N PHE A 75 -12.22 -7.10 -3.30
CA PHE A 75 -12.15 -8.14 -4.32
C PHE A 75 -11.30 -9.31 -3.86
N ASP A 76 -11.49 -10.45 -4.51
CA ASP A 76 -10.61 -11.58 -4.35
C ASP A 76 -9.26 -11.29 -5.02
N THR A 77 -8.21 -11.21 -4.19
CA THR A 77 -6.84 -10.92 -4.65
C THR A 77 -6.17 -12.13 -5.31
N ASN A 78 -6.77 -13.33 -5.16
CA ASN A 78 -6.25 -14.58 -5.71
C ASN A 78 -6.84 -14.96 -7.08
N LEU A 79 -7.84 -14.21 -7.55
CA LEU A 79 -8.42 -14.50 -8.87
C LEU A 79 -7.46 -14.05 -9.98
N PRO A 80 -7.16 -14.93 -10.93
CA PRO A 80 -6.40 -14.53 -12.11
C PRO A 80 -7.16 -13.45 -12.87
N SER A 81 -6.44 -12.46 -13.37
CA SER A 81 -7.04 -11.46 -14.25
C SER A 81 -7.45 -12.15 -15.56
N ASP A 82 -8.74 -12.24 -15.82
CA ASP A 82 -9.30 -12.79 -17.06
C ASP A 82 -9.17 -11.82 -18.27
N GLY A 83 -8.29 -10.83 -18.17
CA GLY A 83 -8.09 -9.76 -19.15
C GLY A 83 -9.19 -8.69 -19.12
N ARG A 84 -10.28 -8.91 -18.39
CA ARG A 84 -11.40 -7.97 -18.21
C ARG A 84 -11.31 -7.18 -16.91
N LYS A 85 -10.48 -7.61 -15.97
CA LYS A 85 -10.33 -7.02 -14.64
C LYS A 85 -8.97 -6.36 -14.51
N ILE A 86 -8.95 -5.20 -13.84
CA ILE A 86 -7.70 -4.51 -13.52
C ILE A 86 -7.06 -5.19 -12.31
N PRO A 87 -5.73 -5.44 -12.30
CA PRO A 87 -5.03 -5.96 -11.14
C PRO A 87 -5.33 -5.14 -9.89
N TYR A 88 -5.57 -5.82 -8.78
CA TYR A 88 -5.93 -5.22 -7.50
C TYR A 88 -5.03 -5.75 -6.39
N ALA A 89 -4.54 -4.86 -5.54
CA ALA A 89 -3.82 -5.20 -4.33
C ALA A 89 -4.46 -4.54 -3.11
N PHE A 90 -4.58 -5.31 -2.03
CA PHE A 90 -5.02 -4.82 -0.73
C PHE A 90 -3.84 -4.81 0.24
N VAL A 91 -3.64 -3.66 0.91
CA VAL A 91 -2.63 -3.47 1.95
C VAL A 91 -3.34 -3.15 3.25
N GLY A 92 -3.23 -4.05 4.24
CA GLY A 92 -3.96 -3.88 5.49
C GLY A 92 -3.90 -5.11 6.39
N LEU A 93 -4.74 -5.10 7.45
CA LEU A 93 -4.75 -6.15 8.48
C LEU A 93 -5.42 -7.45 8.04
N ILE A 94 -6.23 -7.41 6.99
CA ILE A 94 -6.95 -8.60 6.54
C ILE A 94 -6.18 -9.30 5.42
N GLY A 95 -5.93 -10.58 5.59
CA GLY A 95 -5.38 -11.47 4.58
C GLY A 95 -6.46 -12.35 3.96
N GLN A 96 -6.12 -13.01 2.85
CA GLN A 96 -6.97 -13.97 2.17
C GLN A 96 -6.18 -15.23 1.85
N LYS A 97 -6.73 -16.40 2.20
CA LYS A 97 -6.17 -17.71 1.85
C LYS A 97 -6.50 -18.07 0.40
N GLU A 98 -5.85 -19.08 -0.14
CA GLU A 98 -6.10 -19.57 -1.50
C GLU A 98 -7.56 -20.03 -1.71
N ASN A 99 -8.22 -20.51 -0.66
CA ASN A 99 -9.64 -20.91 -0.69
C ASN A 99 -10.62 -19.73 -0.59
N GLY A 100 -10.12 -18.48 -0.58
CA GLY A 100 -10.93 -17.27 -0.45
C GLY A 100 -11.29 -16.88 0.98
N GLU A 101 -10.96 -17.72 1.99
CA GLU A 101 -11.21 -17.43 3.40
C GLU A 101 -10.37 -16.24 3.88
N LYS A 102 -11.03 -15.28 4.51
CA LYS A 102 -10.39 -14.07 5.05
C LYS A 102 -9.97 -14.28 6.51
N TYR A 103 -8.83 -13.75 6.88
CA TYR A 103 -8.29 -13.85 8.23
C TYR A 103 -7.59 -12.54 8.64
N VAL A 104 -7.52 -12.30 9.94
CA VAL A 104 -6.74 -11.18 10.48
C VAL A 104 -5.27 -11.58 10.52
N LYS A 105 -4.42 -10.78 9.88
CA LYS A 105 -2.97 -10.99 9.88
C LYS A 105 -2.42 -10.74 11.28
N ASP A 106 -1.66 -11.67 11.80
CA ASP A 106 -0.88 -11.48 13.02
C ASP A 106 0.45 -10.76 12.72
N GLN A 107 1.23 -10.51 13.75
CA GLN A 107 2.52 -9.84 13.62
C GLN A 107 3.51 -10.62 12.73
N GLU A 108 3.41 -11.94 12.70
CA GLU A 108 4.27 -12.79 11.89
C GLU A 108 3.95 -12.64 10.40
N HIS A 109 2.66 -12.61 10.06
CA HIS A 109 2.20 -12.36 8.69
C HIS A 109 2.61 -10.97 8.19
N LEU A 110 2.39 -9.92 9.00
CA LEU A 110 2.77 -8.55 8.64
C LEU A 110 4.28 -8.39 8.46
N ALA A 111 5.07 -9.02 9.35
CA ALA A 111 6.52 -8.99 9.24
C ALA A 111 7.01 -9.73 7.99
N SER A 112 6.42 -10.88 7.65
CA SER A 112 6.74 -11.61 6.42
C SER A 112 6.40 -10.80 5.18
N GLU A 113 5.24 -10.17 5.16
CA GLU A 113 4.79 -9.31 4.05
C GLU A 113 5.72 -8.10 3.85
N PHE A 114 6.15 -7.46 4.94
CA PHE A 114 7.13 -6.39 4.88
C PHE A 114 8.47 -6.85 4.31
N VAL A 115 9.00 -7.97 4.82
CA VAL A 115 10.28 -8.53 4.38
C VAL A 115 10.26 -8.89 2.90
N ASP A 116 9.21 -9.55 2.42
CA ASP A 116 9.08 -9.93 1.02
C ASP A 116 9.02 -8.69 0.10
N SER A 117 8.27 -7.67 0.50
CA SER A 117 8.20 -6.40 -0.23
C SER A 117 9.55 -5.69 -0.23
N LEU A 118 10.19 -5.59 0.94
CA LEU A 118 11.49 -4.92 1.06
C LEU A 118 12.57 -5.64 0.24
N TYR A 119 12.55 -6.98 0.21
CA TYR A 119 13.47 -7.76 -0.62
C TYR A 119 13.30 -7.44 -2.10
N LYS A 120 12.07 -7.40 -2.61
CA LYS A 120 11.77 -7.04 -4.01
C LYS A 120 12.21 -5.62 -4.33
N VAL A 121 11.89 -4.66 -3.45
CA VAL A 121 12.27 -3.26 -3.60
C VAL A 121 13.78 -3.09 -3.60
N SER A 122 14.50 -3.70 -2.64
CA SER A 122 15.94 -3.57 -2.49
C SER A 122 16.74 -4.15 -3.66
N ASN A 123 16.16 -5.13 -4.38
CA ASN A 123 16.76 -5.77 -5.57
C ASN A 123 16.24 -5.20 -6.89
N SER A 124 15.61 -4.02 -6.87
CA SER A 124 15.07 -3.36 -8.06
C SER A 124 15.53 -1.90 -8.16
N TYR A 125 15.23 -1.25 -9.31
CA TYR A 125 15.45 0.19 -9.49
C TYR A 125 14.67 1.05 -8.47
N ARG A 126 13.64 0.50 -7.84
CA ARG A 126 12.79 1.16 -6.83
C ARG A 126 13.51 1.37 -5.50
N LYS A 127 14.66 0.73 -5.28
CA LYS A 127 15.52 0.96 -4.10
C LYS A 127 15.86 2.44 -3.90
N LYS A 128 16.09 3.18 -4.99
CA LYS A 128 16.36 4.62 -4.92
C LYS A 128 15.17 5.38 -4.33
N ILE A 129 13.97 5.12 -4.85
CA ILE A 129 12.73 5.77 -4.38
C ILE A 129 12.48 5.43 -2.91
N TRP A 130 12.68 4.17 -2.53
CA TRP A 130 12.51 3.74 -1.14
C TRP A 130 13.50 4.46 -0.21
N ASN A 131 14.76 4.60 -0.60
CA ASN A 131 15.76 5.35 0.18
C ASN A 131 15.37 6.82 0.36
N GLU A 132 14.84 7.47 -0.67
CA GLU A 132 14.37 8.87 -0.61
C GLU A 132 13.18 8.99 0.36
N ILE A 133 12.26 8.04 0.36
CA ILE A 133 11.14 8.01 1.32
C ILE A 133 11.64 7.83 2.75
N ILE A 134 12.62 6.93 2.98
CA ILE A 134 13.21 6.75 4.31
C ILE A 134 13.96 8.00 4.77
N ASP A 135 14.59 8.77 3.88
CA ASP A 135 15.19 10.06 4.23
C ASP A 135 14.14 11.06 4.71
N ILE A 136 13.00 11.12 4.05
CA ILE A 136 11.89 11.98 4.46
C ILE A 136 11.35 11.54 5.84
N LEU A 137 11.12 10.24 6.05
CA LEU A 137 10.69 9.72 7.35
C LEU A 137 11.70 10.02 8.46
N SER A 138 12.99 9.94 8.16
CA SER A 138 14.08 10.19 9.11
C SER A 138 14.21 11.68 9.50
N SER A 139 13.39 12.58 8.96
CA SER A 139 13.22 13.93 9.50
C SER A 139 12.52 13.92 10.87
N ASP A 140 11.74 12.89 11.16
CA ASP A 140 11.23 12.59 12.49
C ASP A 140 12.29 11.83 13.31
N MET A 141 12.54 12.29 14.55
CA MET A 141 13.59 11.71 15.42
C MET A 141 13.34 10.23 15.72
N THR A 142 12.07 9.82 15.85
CA THR A 142 11.73 8.43 16.18
C THR A 142 12.07 7.48 15.05
N PHE A 143 11.95 7.93 13.79
CA PHE A 143 12.40 7.19 12.63
C PHE A 143 13.90 7.27 12.40
N ALA A 144 14.53 8.41 12.68
CA ALA A 144 15.99 8.60 12.54
C ALA A 144 16.76 7.59 13.41
N GLU A 145 16.32 7.39 14.66
CA GLU A 145 16.94 6.44 15.61
C GLU A 145 16.90 4.98 15.13
N LEU A 146 15.95 4.61 14.29
CA LEU A 146 15.81 3.24 13.79
C LEU A 146 16.88 2.86 12.76
N ASN A 147 17.55 3.83 12.14
CA ASN A 147 18.57 3.62 11.11
C ASN A 147 18.19 2.58 10.04
N ILE A 148 16.99 2.72 9.49
CA ILE A 148 16.33 1.70 8.64
C ILE A 148 17.14 1.42 7.36
N LYS A 149 17.86 2.41 6.80
CA LYS A 149 18.70 2.22 5.62
C LYS A 149 19.80 1.18 5.86
N ALA A 150 20.37 1.14 7.05
CA ALA A 150 21.40 0.16 7.39
C ALA A 150 20.91 -1.29 7.31
N TRP A 151 19.58 -1.50 7.39
CA TRP A 151 18.99 -2.85 7.31
C TRP A 151 19.26 -3.51 5.95
N ILE A 152 19.21 -2.74 4.86
CA ILE A 152 19.46 -3.25 3.49
C ILE A 152 20.93 -3.15 3.07
N GLU A 153 21.71 -2.23 3.66
CA GLU A 153 23.14 -2.09 3.35
C GLU A 153 23.97 -3.28 3.89
N ALA A 154 23.56 -3.87 4.99
CA ALA A 154 24.25 -5.02 5.58
C ALA A 154 24.21 -6.27 4.65
N ASP A 155 23.24 -6.35 3.74
CA ASP A 155 23.07 -7.47 2.81
C ASP A 155 24.18 -7.52 1.73
N SER A 156 24.73 -6.36 1.35
CA SER A 156 25.78 -6.26 0.33
C SER A 156 27.13 -6.82 0.78
N LYS A 157 27.30 -7.14 2.06
CA LYS A 157 28.57 -7.57 2.66
C LYS A 157 28.74 -9.09 2.76
N ILE A 158 27.69 -9.89 2.45
CA ILE A 158 27.77 -11.36 2.49
C ILE A 158 28.40 -11.87 1.20
N SER A 159 29.71 -12.06 1.24
CA SER A 159 30.48 -12.60 0.13
C SER A 159 30.40 -14.13 0.10
N GLY A 160 29.97 -14.74 -1.01
CA GLY A 160 30.08 -16.19 -1.23
C GLY A 160 28.80 -17.03 -1.05
N ALA A 161 27.71 -16.48 -0.48
CA ALA A 161 26.44 -17.21 -0.36
C ALA A 161 25.66 -17.23 -1.69
N ASN A 162 24.90 -18.32 -1.93
CA ASN A 162 23.96 -18.38 -3.06
C ASN A 162 22.74 -17.46 -2.82
N ASN A 163 21.92 -17.24 -3.84
CA ASN A 163 20.78 -16.31 -3.76
C ASN A 163 19.72 -16.73 -2.73
N GLU A 164 19.50 -18.01 -2.53
CA GLU A 164 18.53 -18.52 -1.56
C GLU A 164 18.99 -18.34 -0.13
N GLU A 165 20.27 -18.61 0.16
CA GLU A 165 20.87 -18.37 1.47
C GLU A 165 20.84 -16.88 1.83
N ARG A 166 21.18 -16.01 0.88
CA ARG A 166 21.09 -14.55 1.07
C ARG A 166 19.66 -14.11 1.38
N LYS A 167 18.66 -14.59 0.63
CA LYS A 167 17.27 -14.27 0.86
C LYS A 167 16.80 -14.75 2.24
N LYS A 168 17.22 -15.94 2.65
CA LYS A 168 16.88 -16.49 3.96
C LYS A 168 17.47 -15.67 5.11
N ASP A 169 18.77 -15.34 5.02
CA ASP A 169 19.45 -14.52 6.02
C ASP A 169 18.85 -13.11 6.10
N PHE A 170 18.63 -12.47 4.95
CA PHE A 170 17.92 -11.21 4.84
C PHE A 170 16.56 -11.28 5.56
N SER A 171 15.77 -12.32 5.27
CA SER A 171 14.43 -12.48 5.82
C SER A 171 14.45 -12.59 7.34
N ILE A 172 15.34 -13.41 7.91
CA ILE A 172 15.46 -13.59 9.36
C ILE A 172 15.84 -12.26 10.02
N ARG A 173 16.88 -11.61 9.52
CA ARG A 173 17.44 -10.38 10.10
C ARG A 173 16.45 -9.22 10.03
N ILE A 174 15.83 -8.98 8.89
CA ILE A 174 14.87 -7.90 8.72
C ILE A 174 13.59 -8.13 9.54
N LYS A 175 13.13 -9.38 9.60
CA LYS A 175 11.95 -9.76 10.38
C LYS A 175 12.14 -9.45 11.87
N GLU A 176 13.30 -9.76 12.43
CA GLU A 176 13.63 -9.44 13.82
C GLU A 176 13.66 -7.92 14.07
N GLN A 177 14.22 -7.14 13.16
CA GLN A 177 14.22 -5.67 13.28
C GLN A 177 12.80 -5.12 13.21
N TYR A 178 12.00 -5.55 12.24
CA TYR A 178 10.63 -5.10 12.06
C TYR A 178 9.75 -5.42 13.29
N LYS A 179 9.89 -6.61 13.88
CA LYS A 179 9.11 -7.02 15.05
C LYS A 179 9.35 -6.12 16.27
N ARG A 180 10.53 -5.50 16.40
CA ARG A 180 10.88 -4.60 17.51
C ARG A 180 10.27 -3.21 17.39
N LEU A 181 9.74 -2.85 16.24
CA LEU A 181 9.13 -1.55 16.00
C LEU A 181 7.81 -1.38 16.78
N SER A 182 7.45 -0.13 17.06
CA SER A 182 6.10 0.18 17.53
C SER A 182 5.04 -0.16 16.46
N SER A 183 3.77 -0.29 16.86
CA SER A 183 2.68 -0.58 15.92
C SER A 183 2.58 0.47 14.80
N GLY A 184 2.67 1.75 15.14
CA GLY A 184 2.65 2.84 14.16
C GLY A 184 3.81 2.77 13.17
N HIS A 185 5.05 2.59 13.65
CA HIS A 185 6.21 2.41 12.78
C HIS A 185 6.05 1.22 11.83
N LYS A 186 5.52 0.08 12.32
CA LYS A 186 5.25 -1.12 11.50
C LYS A 186 4.29 -0.82 10.36
N VAL A 187 3.16 -0.16 10.67
CA VAL A 187 2.14 0.17 9.69
C VAL A 187 2.70 1.12 8.63
N ILE A 188 3.37 2.19 9.04
CA ILE A 188 3.94 3.18 8.12
C ILE A 188 4.96 2.52 7.19
N LEU A 189 5.93 1.77 7.73
CA LEU A 189 6.97 1.13 6.93
C LEU A 189 6.40 0.08 5.98
N LEU A 190 5.44 -0.73 6.45
CA LEU A 190 4.77 -1.71 5.58
C LEU A 190 4.03 -1.01 4.45
N THR A 191 3.22 0.00 4.78
CA THR A 191 2.45 0.77 3.78
C THR A 191 3.36 1.37 2.72
N LEU A 192 4.37 2.14 3.14
CA LEU A 192 5.25 2.83 2.20
C LEU A 192 6.07 1.85 1.36
N THR A 193 6.56 0.76 1.97
CA THR A 193 7.30 -0.27 1.23
C THR A 193 6.40 -0.98 0.21
N LYS A 194 5.15 -1.27 0.58
CA LYS A 194 4.15 -1.84 -0.33
C LYS A 194 3.80 -0.86 -1.46
N LEU A 195 3.61 0.41 -1.16
CA LEU A 195 3.35 1.41 -2.20
C LEU A 195 4.53 1.51 -3.17
N VAL A 196 5.77 1.53 -2.67
CA VAL A 196 6.96 1.51 -3.54
C VAL A 196 7.02 0.22 -4.38
N GLU A 197 6.62 -0.94 -3.85
CA GLU A 197 6.56 -2.20 -4.60
C GLU A 197 5.49 -2.17 -5.69
N LEU A 198 4.30 -1.65 -5.40
CA LEU A 198 3.07 -1.89 -6.18
C LEU A 198 2.70 -0.75 -7.12
N VAL A 199 3.07 0.49 -6.76
CA VAL A 199 2.66 1.67 -7.55
C VAL A 199 3.50 1.78 -8.81
N GLU A 200 2.79 1.91 -9.92
CA GLU A 200 3.33 2.11 -11.25
C GLU A 200 2.62 3.29 -11.93
N GLU A 201 3.00 3.61 -13.14
CA GLU A 201 2.27 4.59 -13.93
C GLU A 201 0.80 4.16 -14.10
N LYS A 202 -0.11 5.10 -13.90
CA LYS A 202 -1.57 4.87 -13.94
C LYS A 202 -2.11 3.93 -12.85
N THR A 203 -1.45 3.82 -11.72
CA THR A 203 -2.01 3.15 -10.54
C THR A 203 -3.01 4.06 -9.84
N LEU A 204 -4.23 3.56 -9.61
CA LEU A 204 -5.16 4.19 -8.67
C LEU A 204 -4.81 3.73 -7.25
N VAL A 205 -4.38 4.66 -6.40
CA VAL A 205 -4.13 4.40 -4.98
C VAL A 205 -5.27 5.02 -4.17
N ILE A 206 -5.90 4.22 -3.32
CA ILE A 206 -6.91 4.68 -2.36
C ILE A 206 -6.41 4.36 -0.96
N LEU A 207 -6.37 5.39 -0.12
CA LEU A 207 -6.01 5.28 1.31
C LEU A 207 -7.26 5.60 2.12
N ASP A 208 -7.73 4.65 2.92
CA ASP A 208 -8.85 4.86 3.84
C ASP A 208 -8.33 5.00 5.26
N GLU A 209 -8.67 6.11 5.91
CA GLU A 209 -8.29 6.49 7.28
C GLU A 209 -6.77 6.29 7.57
N PRO A 210 -5.87 6.83 6.74
CA PRO A 210 -4.43 6.62 6.90
C PRO A 210 -3.90 7.16 8.24
N GLU A 211 -4.62 8.08 8.85
CA GLU A 211 -4.27 8.72 10.13
C GLU A 211 -4.53 7.84 11.37
N GLU A 212 -5.36 6.80 11.29
CA GLU A 212 -5.74 6.00 12.48
C GLU A 212 -4.54 5.38 13.23
N HIS A 213 -3.45 5.14 12.53
CA HIS A 213 -2.24 4.54 13.10
C HIS A 213 -1.06 5.50 13.20
N LEU A 214 -1.30 6.78 12.87
CA LEU A 214 -0.30 7.82 13.00
C LEU A 214 -0.42 8.49 14.36
N HIS A 215 0.65 8.53 15.12
CA HIS A 215 0.71 9.41 16.29
C HIS A 215 0.90 10.85 15.81
N PRO A 216 0.10 11.81 16.29
CA PRO A 216 0.46 13.22 16.10
C PRO A 216 1.86 13.44 16.71
N PRO A 217 2.84 14.06 16.01
CA PRO A 217 2.70 14.98 14.87
C PRO A 217 3.11 14.41 13.48
N LEU A 218 3.00 13.12 13.24
CA LEU A 218 3.36 12.51 11.94
C LEU A 218 2.35 12.82 10.84
#